data_9468a600795d37a30de063e140055630
#
_entry.id   9468a600795d37a30de063e140055630
#
_cell.length_a   1.000
_cell.length_b   1.000
_cell.length_c   1.000
_cell.angle_alpha   90.00
_cell.angle_beta   90.00
_cell.angle_gamma   90.00
#
_symmetry.space_group_name_H-M   'P 1'
#
loop_
_entity.id
_entity.type
_entity.pdbx_description
1 polymer ?
#
loop_
_entity_poly.entity_id
_entity_poly.type
_entity_poly.pdbx_seq_one_letter_code
_entity_poly.pdbx_strand_id
1 'polypeptide(L)'
;AEIAPRIATARKNGVPFKEQAVLCKANDRLAAVARGLEAHDVPVLFLGPLFDRPEVKQALAFLSLLTDPRAMGLGCVATMPGIELSVDDVSKCAHHLASISEPEPLDWKERLTEFAELSQDGQQSLASIIAALEGLQETSTPWRAFTAIYLDNSDLIRRFSDRAAGETSLPAIALWQFQNFLRSARADGEGYPITLLLDHIRKLVILSDERDLRDLPAAAQALDAVRLTTIHGSKGLEFKTLHLPSLTGRSMPSFARQSTTAPPDGMIEGAIHSGKDAVKAGHDEEQECLFFVALSRAENELLMYAPSKQSDGRSQKRSQFIDRIADKLEFSEAITASGSSNNSEKAVGVSFDKPLAITPSQLELYEKCPRRFLYTHVLKFGGKRTETAFMQMHSAVQFAINELVNPATSITTEAELESLLEKHWAMRGPVNHGYEDDYKRIGRQLLSYLFDLRRNETPEPATDLTLNLAGAQIVVRPDERTVCSDGRLVFRRIRTGRKTSTSTDTLDAAAYQLAAESIGDIEFVFLTDESRSPVAMGTTKLNNRRKRIESAVSSIMSGTFPASPKQPARTCPRCPYFFVCTDVPSGNLAKKNLN
;
A
#
# COMPACT_ATOMS: atom_id res chain seq x y z
N ALA A 1 -7.66 18.33 -14.70
CA ALA A 1 -8.53 18.45 -15.89
C ALA A 1 -8.38 19.78 -16.59
N GLU A 2 -8.45 20.95 -15.90
CA GLU A 2 -8.43 22.26 -16.53
C GLU A 2 -7.04 22.72 -17.02
N ILE A 3 -5.98 22.23 -16.43
CA ILE A 3 -4.60 22.67 -16.76
C ILE A 3 -4.20 22.18 -18.16
N ALA A 4 -4.53 20.94 -18.53
CA ALA A 4 -4.13 20.38 -19.82
C ALA A 4 -4.67 21.17 -21.04
N PRO A 5 -5.96 21.56 -21.11
CA PRO A 5 -6.45 22.40 -22.20
C PRO A 5 -5.76 23.77 -22.29
N ARG A 6 -5.42 24.37 -21.15
CA ARG A 6 -4.72 25.68 -21.12
C ARG A 6 -3.28 25.54 -21.63
N ILE A 7 -2.58 24.48 -21.24
CA ILE A 7 -1.25 24.15 -21.78
C ILE A 7 -1.31 23.96 -23.31
N ALA A 8 -2.31 23.20 -23.79
CA ALA A 8 -2.50 22.99 -25.21
C ALA A 8 -2.82 24.31 -25.96
N THR A 9 -3.57 25.22 -25.34
CA THR A 9 -3.86 26.54 -25.90
C THR A 9 -2.58 27.38 -25.96
N ALA A 10 -1.79 27.47 -24.92
CA ALA A 10 -0.50 28.18 -24.92
C ALA A 10 0.44 27.61 -26.00
N ARG A 11 0.47 26.27 -26.16
CA ARG A 11 1.25 25.62 -27.24
C ARG A 11 0.79 26.05 -28.62
N LYS A 12 -0.51 26.12 -28.88
CA LYS A 12 -1.07 26.61 -30.14
C LYS A 12 -0.73 28.08 -30.39
N ASN A 13 -0.61 28.88 -29.34
CA ASN A 13 -0.21 30.29 -29.41
C ASN A 13 1.32 30.47 -29.53
N GLY A 14 2.08 29.40 -29.76
CA GLY A 14 3.52 29.45 -30.03
C GLY A 14 4.42 29.34 -28.80
N VAL A 15 3.88 29.07 -27.60
CA VAL A 15 4.68 28.84 -26.39
C VAL A 15 5.07 27.35 -26.31
N PRO A 16 6.35 26.98 -26.48
CA PRO A 16 6.78 25.60 -26.38
C PRO A 16 6.52 25.03 -24.97
N PHE A 17 6.39 23.71 -24.86
CA PHE A 17 6.13 23.06 -23.56
C PHE A 17 7.21 23.35 -22.52
N LYS A 18 8.49 23.40 -22.92
CA LYS A 18 9.62 23.70 -22.03
C LYS A 18 9.58 25.11 -21.42
N GLU A 19 8.83 26.03 -22.02
CA GLU A 19 8.63 27.40 -21.53
C GLU A 19 7.33 27.55 -20.71
N GLN A 20 6.64 26.41 -20.45
CA GLN A 20 5.48 26.33 -19.58
C GLN A 20 5.83 25.54 -18.32
N ALA A 21 5.32 25.97 -17.17
CA ALA A 21 5.54 25.27 -15.92
C ALA A 21 4.29 25.17 -15.05
N VAL A 22 4.24 24.11 -14.22
CA VAL A 22 3.28 23.97 -13.14
C VAL A 22 4.04 23.97 -11.82
N LEU A 23 3.73 24.94 -10.95
CA LEU A 23 4.33 25.03 -9.63
C LEU A 23 3.34 24.59 -8.55
N CYS A 24 3.78 23.68 -7.68
CA CYS A 24 3.03 23.28 -6.51
C CYS A 24 3.83 23.54 -5.23
N LYS A 25 3.13 23.62 -4.10
CA LYS A 25 3.78 23.77 -2.80
C LYS A 25 4.56 22.52 -2.38
N ALA A 26 4.07 21.33 -2.77
CA ALA A 26 4.63 20.05 -2.32
C ALA A 26 4.64 19.01 -3.44
N ASN A 27 5.57 18.06 -3.36
CA ASN A 27 5.81 17.03 -4.38
C ASN A 27 4.64 16.06 -4.57
N ASP A 28 3.86 15.78 -3.53
CA ASP A 28 2.67 14.91 -3.63
C ASP A 28 1.61 15.50 -4.58
N ARG A 29 1.49 16.84 -4.60
CA ARG A 29 0.61 17.55 -5.54
C ARG A 29 1.14 17.51 -6.97
N LEU A 30 2.46 17.66 -7.14
CA LEU A 30 3.10 17.54 -8.45
C LEU A 30 2.88 16.16 -9.06
N ALA A 31 3.03 15.09 -8.29
CA ALA A 31 2.80 13.73 -8.77
C ALA A 31 1.34 13.51 -9.24
N ALA A 32 0.38 14.10 -8.55
CA ALA A 32 -1.03 14.04 -8.96
C ALA A 32 -1.29 14.84 -10.25
N VAL A 33 -0.67 16.01 -10.39
CA VAL A 33 -0.76 16.84 -11.60
C VAL A 33 -0.08 16.14 -12.78
N ALA A 34 1.12 15.59 -12.59
CA ALA A 34 1.87 14.86 -13.61
C ALA A 34 1.01 13.75 -14.23
N ARG A 35 0.46 12.86 -13.40
CA ARG A 35 -0.44 11.79 -13.85
C ARG A 35 -1.67 12.32 -14.61
N GLY A 36 -2.22 13.43 -14.15
CA GLY A 36 -3.36 14.06 -14.82
C GLY A 36 -3.00 14.65 -16.17
N LEU A 37 -1.81 15.20 -16.34
CA LEU A 37 -1.31 15.76 -17.62
C LEU A 37 -0.92 14.64 -18.59
N GLU A 38 -0.22 13.62 -18.12
CA GLU A 38 0.14 12.41 -18.89
C GLU A 38 -1.11 11.70 -19.44
N ALA A 39 -2.20 11.63 -18.65
CA ALA A 39 -3.48 11.07 -19.09
C ALA A 39 -4.17 11.89 -20.19
N HIS A 40 -3.70 13.11 -20.46
CA HIS A 40 -4.16 13.99 -21.54
C HIS A 40 -3.08 14.22 -22.61
N ASP A 41 -2.11 13.32 -22.72
CA ASP A 41 -1.01 13.35 -23.70
C ASP A 41 -0.17 14.65 -23.65
N VAL A 42 -0.09 15.30 -22.50
CA VAL A 42 0.77 16.46 -22.29
C VAL A 42 2.14 15.97 -21.82
N PRO A 43 3.22 16.22 -22.58
CA PRO A 43 4.56 15.83 -22.15
C PRO A 43 4.99 16.62 -20.92
N VAL A 44 5.36 15.94 -19.86
CA VAL A 44 5.78 16.56 -18.60
C VAL A 44 7.23 16.22 -18.27
N LEU A 45 7.96 17.16 -17.71
CA LEU A 45 9.30 16.94 -17.19
C LEU A 45 9.24 16.91 -15.66
N PHE A 46 8.96 15.74 -15.13
CA PHE A 46 8.86 15.49 -13.68
C PHE A 46 9.17 14.04 -13.38
N LEU A 47 10.32 13.79 -12.79
CA LEU A 47 10.67 12.43 -12.39
C LEU A 47 9.83 11.96 -11.19
N GLY A 48 9.57 12.86 -10.25
CA GLY A 48 8.87 12.52 -9.02
C GLY A 48 9.69 11.61 -8.10
N PRO A 49 9.02 10.90 -7.18
CA PRO A 49 9.67 9.85 -6.42
C PRO A 49 10.09 8.71 -7.35
N LEU A 50 11.39 8.43 -7.42
CA LEU A 50 11.95 7.46 -8.37
C LEU A 50 11.31 6.07 -8.22
N PHE A 51 11.13 5.61 -6.99
CA PHE A 51 10.55 4.29 -6.71
C PHE A 51 9.02 4.21 -6.86
N ASP A 52 8.35 5.32 -7.19
CA ASP A 52 6.93 5.34 -7.55
C ASP A 52 6.71 5.15 -9.04
N ARG A 53 7.73 5.35 -9.84
CA ARG A 53 7.64 5.20 -11.28
C ARG A 53 7.30 3.76 -11.66
N PRO A 54 6.32 3.53 -12.56
CA PRO A 54 5.90 2.17 -12.96
C PRO A 54 7.06 1.33 -13.49
N GLU A 55 7.89 1.91 -14.36
CA GLU A 55 9.05 1.25 -14.96
C GLU A 55 10.12 0.85 -13.93
N VAL A 56 10.31 1.66 -12.87
CA VAL A 56 11.23 1.33 -11.77
C VAL A 56 10.63 0.23 -10.87
N LYS A 57 9.32 0.27 -10.61
CA LYS A 57 8.63 -0.81 -9.89
C LYS A 57 8.70 -2.13 -10.66
N GLN A 58 8.54 -2.09 -11.97
CA GLN A 58 8.72 -3.26 -12.83
C GLN A 58 10.15 -3.80 -12.76
N ALA A 59 11.14 -2.92 -12.78
CA ALA A 59 12.54 -3.32 -12.63
C ALA A 59 12.81 -3.96 -11.26
N LEU A 60 12.27 -3.38 -10.18
CA LEU A 60 12.36 -3.95 -8.83
C LEU A 60 11.68 -5.31 -8.72
N ALA A 61 10.50 -5.46 -9.34
CA ALA A 61 9.80 -6.73 -9.39
C ALA A 61 10.60 -7.78 -10.17
N PHE A 62 11.26 -7.38 -11.27
CA PHE A 62 12.14 -8.27 -12.03
C PHE A 62 13.36 -8.71 -11.18
N LEU A 63 14.02 -7.77 -10.50
CA LEU A 63 15.12 -8.09 -9.58
C LEU A 63 14.66 -9.02 -8.44
N SER A 64 13.44 -8.85 -7.95
CA SER A 64 12.89 -9.71 -6.89
C SER A 64 12.72 -11.16 -7.31
N LEU A 65 12.56 -11.45 -8.61
CA LEU A 65 12.47 -12.82 -9.13
C LEU A 65 13.75 -13.65 -8.88
N LEU A 66 14.88 -12.99 -8.68
CA LEU A 66 16.15 -13.68 -8.36
C LEU A 66 16.21 -14.18 -6.92
N THR A 67 15.40 -13.61 -6.02
CA THR A 67 15.47 -13.89 -4.57
C THR A 67 14.18 -14.43 -3.99
N ASP A 68 13.08 -14.35 -4.76
CA ASP A 68 11.76 -14.81 -4.31
C ASP A 68 11.46 -16.20 -4.88
N PRO A 69 11.44 -17.25 -4.03
CA PRO A 69 11.21 -18.62 -4.49
C PRO A 69 9.79 -18.87 -5.02
N ARG A 70 8.88 -17.94 -4.81
CA ARG A 70 7.49 -18.02 -5.29
C ARG A 70 7.21 -17.13 -6.50
N ALA A 71 8.24 -16.50 -7.04
CA ALA A 71 8.16 -15.64 -8.23
C ALA A 71 7.02 -14.60 -8.19
N MET A 72 6.71 -14.02 -7.01
CA MET A 72 5.65 -13.02 -6.86
C MET A 72 5.82 -11.82 -7.80
N GLY A 73 7.08 -11.51 -8.16
CA GLY A 73 7.43 -10.45 -9.12
C GLY A 73 6.74 -10.60 -10.48
N LEU A 74 6.36 -11.82 -10.89
CA LEU A 74 5.63 -12.07 -12.13
C LEU A 74 4.34 -11.24 -12.23
N GLY A 75 3.64 -11.00 -11.11
CA GLY A 75 2.43 -10.18 -11.09
C GLY A 75 2.63 -8.72 -11.49
N CYS A 76 3.85 -8.20 -11.36
CA CYS A 76 4.20 -6.86 -11.82
C CYS A 76 4.89 -6.90 -13.19
N VAL A 77 5.80 -7.85 -13.41
CA VAL A 77 6.51 -8.04 -14.70
C VAL A 77 5.52 -8.29 -15.84
N ALA A 78 4.43 -9.01 -15.59
CA ALA A 78 3.33 -9.23 -16.53
C ALA A 78 2.68 -7.93 -17.07
N THR A 79 2.90 -6.78 -16.42
CA THR A 79 2.38 -5.48 -16.88
C THR A 79 3.36 -4.71 -17.76
N MET A 80 4.55 -5.28 -18.05
CA MET A 80 5.57 -4.61 -18.85
C MET A 80 5.21 -4.61 -20.34
N PRO A 81 5.62 -3.59 -21.09
CA PRO A 81 5.42 -3.56 -22.53
C PRO A 81 6.04 -4.79 -23.23
N GLY A 82 5.25 -5.45 -24.09
CA GLY A 82 5.69 -6.61 -24.85
C GLY A 82 5.81 -7.91 -24.04
N ILE A 83 5.24 -7.96 -22.84
CA ILE A 83 5.03 -9.18 -22.06
C ILE A 83 3.53 -9.44 -22.02
N GLU A 84 3.10 -10.54 -22.65
CA GLU A 84 1.69 -10.91 -22.78
C GLU A 84 1.35 -12.07 -21.83
N LEU A 85 1.62 -11.88 -20.55
CA LEU A 85 1.28 -12.82 -19.49
C LEU A 85 -0.05 -12.38 -18.86
N SER A 86 -1.12 -13.11 -19.14
CA SER A 86 -2.46 -12.78 -18.64
C SER A 86 -2.57 -12.95 -17.13
N VAL A 87 -3.58 -12.32 -16.51
CA VAL A 87 -3.86 -12.51 -15.07
C VAL A 87 -4.16 -13.98 -14.75
N ASP A 88 -4.80 -14.69 -15.68
CA ASP A 88 -5.07 -16.14 -15.55
C ASP A 88 -3.77 -16.94 -15.57
N ASP A 89 -2.85 -16.67 -16.50
CA ASP A 89 -1.54 -17.31 -16.55
C ASP A 89 -0.74 -17.05 -15.28
N VAL A 90 -0.70 -15.79 -14.81
CA VAL A 90 -0.05 -15.43 -13.54
C VAL A 90 -0.68 -16.19 -12.36
N SER A 91 -2.01 -16.32 -12.33
CA SER A 91 -2.71 -17.07 -11.30
C SER A 91 -2.34 -18.54 -11.32
N LYS A 92 -2.30 -19.17 -12.51
CA LYS A 92 -1.89 -20.57 -12.68
C LYS A 92 -0.45 -20.79 -12.21
N CYS A 93 0.49 -19.93 -12.63
CA CYS A 93 1.87 -19.97 -12.13
C CYS A 93 1.93 -19.91 -10.60
N ALA A 94 1.23 -18.95 -10.01
CA ALA A 94 1.22 -18.76 -8.57
C ALA A 94 0.64 -19.97 -7.81
N HIS A 95 -0.46 -20.55 -8.32
CA HIS A 95 -1.08 -21.76 -7.74
C HIS A 95 -0.15 -22.97 -7.85
N HIS A 96 0.49 -23.16 -9.00
CA HIS A 96 1.46 -24.23 -9.20
C HIS A 96 2.62 -24.11 -8.21
N LEU A 97 3.23 -22.92 -8.09
CA LEU A 97 4.34 -22.68 -7.17
C LEU A 97 3.91 -22.73 -5.68
N ALA A 98 2.65 -22.45 -5.36
CA ALA A 98 2.13 -22.54 -3.99
C ALA A 98 2.06 -23.99 -3.48
N SER A 99 1.97 -24.98 -4.35
CA SER A 99 1.94 -26.39 -4.01
C SER A 99 3.30 -26.97 -3.62
N ILE A 100 4.40 -26.26 -3.89
CA ILE A 100 5.77 -26.73 -3.63
C ILE A 100 6.12 -26.51 -2.17
N SER A 101 6.59 -27.57 -1.51
CA SER A 101 7.15 -27.49 -0.16
C SER A 101 8.59 -26.98 -0.21
N GLU A 102 8.91 -26.00 0.64
CA GLU A 102 10.27 -25.47 0.83
C GLU A 102 10.98 -25.08 -0.47
N PRO A 103 10.39 -24.17 -1.30
CA PRO A 103 11.01 -23.76 -2.55
C PRO A 103 12.26 -22.90 -2.28
N GLU A 104 13.32 -23.11 -3.06
CA GLU A 104 14.51 -22.27 -3.06
C GLU A 104 14.41 -21.14 -4.11
N PRO A 105 15.20 -20.06 -3.97
CA PRO A 105 15.29 -19.03 -5.00
C PRO A 105 15.67 -19.63 -6.37
N LEU A 106 15.00 -19.15 -7.42
CA LEU A 106 15.18 -19.58 -8.82
C LEU A 106 14.64 -20.98 -9.20
N ASP A 107 14.27 -21.86 -8.26
CA ASP A 107 13.62 -23.15 -8.57
C ASP A 107 12.38 -22.97 -9.45
N TRP A 108 11.68 -21.86 -9.28
CA TRP A 108 10.49 -21.53 -10.06
C TRP A 108 10.75 -21.52 -11.57
N LYS A 109 11.99 -21.23 -12.04
CA LYS A 109 12.31 -21.24 -13.48
C LYS A 109 12.12 -22.63 -14.09
N GLU A 110 12.71 -23.65 -13.49
CA GLU A 110 12.57 -25.04 -13.95
C GLU A 110 11.13 -25.50 -13.85
N ARG A 111 10.50 -25.25 -12.70
CA ARG A 111 9.11 -25.66 -12.42
C ARG A 111 8.10 -25.06 -13.40
N LEU A 112 8.26 -23.79 -13.76
CA LEU A 112 7.36 -23.14 -14.70
C LEU A 112 7.71 -23.42 -16.17
N THR A 113 8.96 -23.78 -16.48
CA THR A 113 9.33 -24.21 -17.84
C THR A 113 8.62 -25.51 -18.22
N GLU A 114 8.41 -26.41 -17.27
CA GLU A 114 7.70 -27.69 -17.47
C GLU A 114 6.17 -27.53 -17.38
N PHE A 115 5.67 -26.36 -17.02
CA PHE A 115 4.25 -26.12 -16.74
C PHE A 115 3.47 -25.78 -18.02
N ALA A 116 2.72 -26.75 -18.56
CA ALA A 116 2.06 -26.67 -19.86
C ALA A 116 0.67 -25.99 -19.86
N GLU A 117 0.12 -25.61 -18.69
CA GLU A 117 -1.28 -25.11 -18.59
C GLU A 117 -1.44 -23.61 -18.92
N LEU A 118 -0.38 -22.96 -19.39
CA LEU A 118 -0.40 -21.55 -19.79
C LEU A 118 -0.95 -21.37 -21.21
N SER A 119 -1.45 -20.18 -21.50
CA SER A 119 -1.75 -19.78 -22.88
C SER A 119 -0.46 -19.78 -23.74
N GLN A 120 -0.61 -19.84 -25.06
CA GLN A 120 0.54 -19.80 -25.97
C GLN A 120 1.38 -18.53 -25.77
N ASP A 121 0.72 -17.36 -25.67
CA ASP A 121 1.37 -16.08 -25.43
C ASP A 121 2.02 -16.04 -24.04
N GLY A 122 1.35 -16.64 -23.04
CA GLY A 122 1.87 -16.79 -21.68
C GLY A 122 3.14 -17.65 -21.63
N GLN A 123 3.19 -18.77 -22.36
CA GLN A 123 4.38 -19.62 -22.47
C GLN A 123 5.55 -18.86 -23.11
N GLN A 124 5.29 -18.14 -24.21
CA GLN A 124 6.31 -17.36 -24.90
C GLN A 124 6.83 -16.21 -24.03
N SER A 125 5.94 -15.52 -23.34
CA SER A 125 6.30 -14.43 -22.42
C SER A 125 7.10 -14.94 -21.23
N LEU A 126 6.71 -16.07 -20.65
CA LEU A 126 7.45 -16.71 -19.55
C LEU A 126 8.85 -17.15 -20.00
N ALA A 127 8.97 -17.75 -21.17
CA ALA A 127 10.26 -18.12 -21.73
C ALA A 127 11.17 -16.89 -21.93
N SER A 128 10.60 -15.77 -22.39
CA SER A 128 11.33 -14.49 -22.52
C SER A 128 11.80 -13.94 -21.17
N ILE A 129 10.97 -14.05 -20.13
CA ILE A 129 11.33 -13.64 -18.76
C ILE A 129 12.48 -14.53 -18.22
N ILE A 130 12.40 -15.84 -18.42
CA ILE A 130 13.43 -16.79 -17.98
C ILE A 130 14.74 -16.52 -18.73
N ALA A 131 14.70 -16.29 -20.05
CA ALA A 131 15.87 -15.94 -20.86
C ALA A 131 16.54 -14.64 -20.39
N ALA A 132 15.74 -13.63 -20.02
CA ALA A 132 16.30 -12.38 -19.46
C ALA A 132 17.07 -12.58 -18.14
N LEU A 133 16.79 -13.66 -17.41
CA LEU A 133 17.46 -14.03 -16.16
C LEU A 133 18.61 -15.05 -16.37
N GLU A 134 18.98 -15.35 -17.60
CA GLU A 134 20.05 -16.32 -17.88
C GLU A 134 21.40 -15.85 -17.34
N GLY A 135 22.16 -16.77 -16.76
CA GLY A 135 23.47 -16.47 -16.16
C GLY A 135 23.43 -15.66 -14.86
N LEU A 136 22.23 -15.37 -14.33
CA LEU A 136 22.06 -14.69 -13.06
C LEU A 136 21.75 -15.68 -11.93
N GLN A 137 22.26 -15.35 -10.74
CA GLN A 137 22.08 -16.10 -9.51
C GLN A 137 21.52 -15.19 -8.40
N GLU A 138 21.05 -15.76 -7.31
CA GLU A 138 20.63 -15.01 -6.11
C GLU A 138 21.73 -14.07 -5.59
N THR A 139 22.99 -14.51 -5.70
CA THR A 139 24.19 -13.74 -5.28
C THR A 139 24.64 -12.69 -6.28
N SER A 140 24.00 -12.58 -7.45
CA SER A 140 24.32 -11.54 -8.44
C SER A 140 24.13 -10.14 -7.86
N THR A 141 25.06 -9.21 -8.17
CA THR A 141 24.90 -7.84 -7.72
C THR A 141 23.72 -7.16 -8.44
N PRO A 142 23.01 -6.23 -7.79
CA PRO A 142 21.87 -5.54 -8.41
C PRO A 142 22.20 -4.84 -9.73
N TRP A 143 23.39 -4.22 -9.81
CA TRP A 143 23.87 -3.60 -11.03
C TRP A 143 24.04 -4.62 -12.16
N ARG A 144 24.71 -5.73 -11.91
CA ARG A 144 24.89 -6.80 -12.89
C ARG A 144 23.55 -7.37 -13.33
N ALA A 145 22.68 -7.64 -12.36
CA ALA A 145 21.36 -8.19 -12.66
C ALA A 145 20.53 -7.24 -13.52
N PHE A 146 20.48 -5.95 -13.16
CA PHE A 146 19.77 -4.96 -13.97
C PHE A 146 20.35 -4.85 -15.39
N THR A 147 21.66 -4.79 -15.53
CA THR A 147 22.34 -4.67 -16.84
C THR A 147 22.04 -5.90 -17.70
N ALA A 148 22.17 -7.11 -17.14
CA ALA A 148 21.87 -8.34 -17.86
C ALA A 148 20.39 -8.38 -18.32
N ILE A 149 19.45 -8.10 -17.42
CA ILE A 149 18.00 -8.15 -17.72
C ILE A 149 17.60 -7.13 -18.78
N TYR A 150 18.07 -5.89 -18.68
CA TYR A 150 17.57 -4.79 -19.49
C TYR A 150 18.37 -4.51 -20.75
N LEU A 151 19.65 -4.89 -20.81
CA LEU A 151 20.58 -4.53 -21.88
C LEU A 151 21.17 -5.74 -22.60
N ASP A 152 21.59 -6.80 -21.85
CA ASP A 152 22.39 -7.87 -22.43
C ASP A 152 21.50 -9.05 -22.91
N ASN A 153 20.57 -9.50 -22.07
CA ASN A 153 19.76 -10.69 -22.31
C ASN A 153 18.39 -10.38 -22.95
N SER A 154 18.00 -9.10 -23.05
CA SER A 154 16.72 -8.70 -23.62
C SER A 154 16.79 -7.34 -24.31
N ASP A 155 15.72 -7.00 -25.02
CA ASP A 155 15.51 -5.68 -25.65
C ASP A 155 14.63 -4.74 -24.80
N LEU A 156 14.46 -5.04 -23.52
CA LEU A 156 13.52 -4.31 -22.65
C LEU A 156 13.81 -2.81 -22.61
N ILE A 157 15.08 -2.39 -22.56
CA ILE A 157 15.40 -0.95 -22.55
C ILE A 157 14.91 -0.24 -23.81
N ARG A 158 14.94 -0.91 -24.98
CA ARG A 158 14.44 -0.34 -26.23
C ARG A 158 12.94 -0.13 -26.20
N ARG A 159 12.18 -1.06 -25.62
CA ARG A 159 10.71 -0.96 -25.49
C ARG A 159 10.26 0.25 -24.68
N PHE A 160 11.10 0.76 -23.79
CA PHE A 160 10.86 2.01 -23.06
C PHE A 160 11.34 3.26 -23.83
N SER A 161 12.17 3.09 -24.85
CA SER A 161 12.75 4.17 -25.65
C SER A 161 12.05 4.38 -26.99
N ASP A 162 11.44 3.32 -27.57
CA ASP A 162 10.79 3.33 -28.87
C ASP A 162 9.38 4.00 -28.81
N ARG A 163 9.37 5.28 -28.52
CA ARG A 163 8.17 6.11 -28.68
C ARG A 163 8.35 7.06 -29.86
N ALA A 164 7.24 7.46 -30.48
CA ALA A 164 7.23 8.32 -31.65
C ALA A 164 8.10 9.58 -31.43
N ALA A 165 8.81 10.01 -32.46
CA ALA A 165 9.68 11.17 -32.42
C ALA A 165 8.91 12.42 -31.92
N GLY A 166 9.22 12.87 -30.70
CA GLY A 166 8.56 14.00 -30.03
C GLY A 166 7.97 13.69 -28.66
N GLU A 167 7.83 12.43 -28.27
CA GLU A 167 7.39 12.07 -26.92
C GLU A 167 8.57 12.05 -25.94
N THR A 168 8.34 12.58 -24.75
CA THR A 168 9.35 12.63 -23.69
C THR A 168 9.62 11.21 -23.19
N SER A 169 10.86 10.76 -23.29
CA SER A 169 11.30 9.44 -22.83
C SER A 169 11.48 9.37 -21.30
N LEU A 170 10.46 9.80 -20.53
CA LEU A 170 10.50 9.76 -19.06
C LEU A 170 10.77 8.35 -18.50
N PRO A 171 10.17 7.27 -19.03
CA PRO A 171 10.50 5.92 -18.59
C PRO A 171 11.98 5.58 -18.74
N ALA A 172 12.60 5.93 -19.87
CA ALA A 172 14.03 5.69 -20.08
C ALA A 172 14.90 6.53 -19.13
N ILE A 173 14.52 7.79 -18.85
CA ILE A 173 15.21 8.64 -17.87
C ILE A 173 15.10 8.05 -16.47
N ALA A 174 13.93 7.56 -16.08
CA ALA A 174 13.74 6.94 -14.78
C ALA A 174 14.55 5.65 -14.62
N LEU A 175 14.60 4.80 -15.65
CA LEU A 175 15.43 3.59 -15.65
C LEU A 175 16.92 3.94 -15.60
N TRP A 176 17.35 4.98 -16.33
CA TRP A 176 18.74 5.46 -16.25
C TRP A 176 19.09 5.98 -14.86
N GLN A 177 18.19 6.75 -14.23
CA GLN A 177 18.39 7.23 -12.85
C GLN A 177 18.40 6.07 -11.85
N PHE A 178 17.54 5.09 -12.05
CA PHE A 178 17.55 3.87 -11.25
C PHE A 178 18.86 3.09 -11.42
N GLN A 179 19.36 2.96 -12.64
CA GLN A 179 20.65 2.34 -12.93
C GLN A 179 21.80 3.07 -12.21
N ASN A 180 21.81 4.41 -12.21
CA ASN A 180 22.82 5.19 -11.47
C ASN A 180 22.71 4.96 -9.95
N PHE A 181 21.50 4.88 -9.42
CA PHE A 181 21.28 4.51 -8.01
C PHE A 181 21.86 3.13 -7.70
N LEU A 182 21.61 2.11 -8.53
CA LEU A 182 22.18 0.78 -8.34
C LEU A 182 23.71 0.77 -8.37
N ARG A 183 24.31 1.63 -9.21
CA ARG A 183 25.77 1.77 -9.31
C ARG A 183 26.38 2.44 -8.08
N SER A 184 25.69 3.41 -7.49
CA SER A 184 26.15 4.12 -6.29
C SER A 184 25.87 3.36 -5.00
N ALA A 185 24.88 2.48 -4.98
CA ALA A 185 24.51 1.67 -3.82
C ALA A 185 25.47 0.48 -3.61
N ARG A 186 26.78 0.73 -3.67
CA ARG A 186 27.82 -0.28 -3.39
C ARG A 186 28.16 -0.24 -1.90
N ALA A 187 28.14 -1.41 -1.25
CA ALA A 187 28.86 -1.57 0.01
C ALA A 187 30.37 -1.69 -0.28
N ASP A 188 31.19 -1.18 0.62
CA ASP A 188 32.63 -1.19 0.50
C ASP A 188 33.16 -2.62 0.24
N GLY A 189 33.58 -2.90 -1.00
CA GLY A 189 34.38 -4.03 -1.40
C GLY A 189 33.70 -5.36 -1.70
N GLU A 190 32.51 -5.64 -1.20
CA GLU A 190 31.74 -6.86 -1.48
C GLU A 190 30.42 -6.54 -2.21
N GLY A 191 29.99 -7.47 -3.08
CA GLY A 191 28.74 -7.29 -3.82
C GLY A 191 27.55 -7.11 -2.88
N TYR A 192 26.81 -6.02 -3.03
CA TYR A 192 25.61 -5.74 -2.24
C TYR A 192 24.47 -6.68 -2.68
N PRO A 193 23.98 -7.59 -1.82
CA PRO A 193 22.94 -8.54 -2.22
C PRO A 193 21.63 -7.86 -2.61
N ILE A 194 20.90 -8.44 -3.56
CA ILE A 194 19.60 -7.93 -4.00
C ILE A 194 18.60 -7.84 -2.84
N THR A 195 18.62 -8.79 -1.91
CA THR A 195 17.76 -8.78 -0.72
C THR A 195 17.96 -7.56 0.15
N LEU A 196 19.22 -7.17 0.38
CA LEU A 196 19.56 -5.96 1.14
C LEU A 196 19.21 -4.68 0.38
N LEU A 197 19.39 -4.67 -0.96
CA LEU A 197 18.92 -3.56 -1.79
C LEU A 197 17.43 -3.35 -1.66
N LEU A 198 16.63 -4.41 -1.80
CA LEU A 198 15.17 -4.33 -1.69
C LEU A 198 14.74 -3.82 -0.31
N ASP A 199 15.37 -4.28 0.77
CA ASP A 199 15.10 -3.77 2.12
C ASP A 199 15.50 -2.30 2.29
N HIS A 200 16.64 -1.90 1.73
CA HIS A 200 17.08 -0.51 1.71
C HIS A 200 16.10 0.40 0.96
N ILE A 201 15.68 0.01 -0.25
CA ILE A 201 14.70 0.77 -1.03
C ILE A 201 13.36 0.86 -0.26
N ARG A 202 12.93 -0.23 0.37
CA ARG A 202 11.74 -0.20 1.23
C ARG A 202 11.86 0.85 2.33
N LYS A 203 13.01 0.96 2.98
CA LYS A 203 13.29 1.97 4.01
C LYS A 203 13.27 3.38 3.43
N LEU A 204 13.92 3.62 2.29
CA LEU A 204 13.90 4.92 1.60
C LEU A 204 12.48 5.36 1.27
N VAL A 205 11.65 4.47 0.72
CA VAL A 205 10.24 4.78 0.40
C VAL A 205 9.43 5.08 1.66
N ILE A 206 9.58 4.28 2.72
CA ILE A 206 8.87 4.46 3.99
C ILE A 206 9.25 5.79 4.65
N LEU A 207 10.53 6.13 4.68
CA LEU A 207 11.06 7.33 5.33
C LEU A 207 10.94 8.58 4.43
N SER A 208 10.59 8.42 3.16
CA SER A 208 10.59 9.48 2.14
C SER A 208 11.96 10.15 1.97
N ASP A 209 13.02 9.37 2.10
CA ASP A 209 14.41 9.79 2.04
C ASP A 209 15.03 9.53 0.65
N GLU A 210 14.30 9.94 -0.38
CA GLU A 210 14.69 9.79 -1.79
C GLU A 210 14.84 11.16 -2.50
N ARG A 211 15.16 12.20 -1.73
CA ARG A 211 15.20 13.59 -2.25
C ARG A 211 16.24 13.75 -3.34
N ASP A 212 17.42 13.21 -3.13
CA ASP A 212 18.56 13.33 -4.06
C ASP A 212 18.36 12.50 -5.34
N LEU A 213 17.42 11.55 -5.33
CA LEU A 213 17.08 10.72 -6.49
C LEU A 213 16.05 11.37 -7.44
N ARG A 214 15.57 12.56 -7.12
CA ARG A 214 14.56 13.29 -7.92
C ARG A 214 15.17 14.24 -8.94
N ASP A 215 16.48 14.41 -8.91
CA ASP A 215 17.17 15.31 -9.81
C ASP A 215 17.18 14.75 -11.23
N LEU A 216 16.79 15.61 -12.16
CA LEU A 216 16.78 15.29 -13.57
C LEU A 216 18.19 15.45 -14.14
N PRO A 217 18.66 14.51 -14.99
CA PRO A 217 19.92 14.69 -15.67
C PRO A 217 19.92 15.96 -16.53
N ALA A 218 21.05 16.62 -16.62
CA ALA A 218 21.18 17.86 -17.40
C ALA A 218 20.68 17.72 -18.86
N ALA A 219 20.92 16.57 -19.48
CA ALA A 219 20.42 16.27 -20.82
C ALA A 219 18.89 16.27 -20.93
N ALA A 220 18.18 15.90 -19.88
CA ALA A 220 16.71 15.92 -19.85
C ALA A 220 16.14 17.35 -19.82
N GLN A 221 16.91 18.33 -19.37
CA GLN A 221 16.49 19.73 -19.31
C GLN A 221 16.25 20.36 -20.69
N ALA A 222 16.83 19.81 -21.74
CA ALA A 222 16.66 20.27 -23.12
C ALA A 222 15.34 19.80 -23.78
N LEU A 223 14.63 18.83 -23.16
CA LEU A 223 13.41 18.27 -23.71
C LEU A 223 12.27 19.30 -23.76
N ASP A 224 11.47 19.27 -24.84
CA ASP A 224 10.28 20.11 -24.97
C ASP A 224 9.10 19.51 -24.21
N ALA A 225 9.10 19.70 -22.90
CA ALA A 225 8.09 19.19 -21.97
C ALA A 225 7.78 20.20 -20.88
N VAL A 226 6.54 20.21 -20.38
CA VAL A 226 6.08 21.08 -19.31
C VAL A 226 6.84 20.78 -18.01
N ARG A 227 7.43 21.79 -17.42
CA ARG A 227 8.21 21.62 -16.19
C ARG A 227 7.30 21.59 -14.97
N LEU A 228 7.38 20.52 -14.20
CA LEU A 228 6.69 20.41 -12.92
C LEU A 228 7.71 20.48 -11.80
N THR A 229 7.60 21.49 -10.94
CA THR A 229 8.51 21.65 -9.81
C THR A 229 7.81 22.27 -8.61
N THR A 230 8.43 22.22 -7.45
CA THR A 230 7.91 22.95 -6.28
C THR A 230 8.23 24.43 -6.40
N ILE A 231 7.48 25.29 -5.68
CA ILE A 231 7.77 26.72 -5.64
C ILE A 231 9.20 26.97 -5.17
N HIS A 232 9.69 26.21 -4.18
CA HIS A 232 11.08 26.28 -3.72
C HIS A 232 12.08 25.84 -4.81
N GLY A 233 11.76 24.77 -5.54
CA GLY A 233 12.62 24.24 -6.61
C GLY A 233 12.63 25.13 -7.88
N SER A 234 11.74 26.11 -7.98
CA SER A 234 11.69 27.05 -9.11
C SER A 234 12.58 28.28 -8.90
N LYS A 235 13.32 28.36 -7.79
CA LYS A 235 14.22 29.49 -7.51
C LYS A 235 15.22 29.69 -8.66
N GLY A 236 15.25 30.92 -9.21
CA GLY A 236 16.12 31.27 -10.33
C GLY A 236 15.62 30.83 -11.71
N LEU A 237 14.44 30.20 -11.81
CA LEU A 237 13.81 29.85 -13.08
C LEU A 237 12.66 30.82 -13.37
N GLU A 238 12.42 31.09 -14.66
CA GLU A 238 11.31 31.90 -15.16
C GLU A 238 10.66 31.16 -16.34
N PHE A 239 9.35 31.38 -16.54
CA PHE A 239 8.56 30.66 -17.54
C PHE A 239 7.58 31.59 -18.23
N LYS A 240 7.42 31.46 -19.55
CA LYS A 240 6.48 32.28 -20.32
C LYS A 240 5.04 32.07 -19.84
N THR A 241 4.64 30.85 -19.61
CA THR A 241 3.32 30.53 -19.03
C THR A 241 3.47 29.73 -17.77
N LEU A 242 2.89 30.22 -16.70
CA LEU A 242 2.95 29.58 -15.38
C LEU A 242 1.56 29.17 -14.90
N HIS A 243 1.45 27.91 -14.44
CA HIS A 243 0.24 27.36 -13.85
C HIS A 243 0.42 27.13 -12.35
N LEU A 244 -0.44 27.75 -11.53
CA LEU A 244 -0.46 27.58 -10.05
C LEU A 244 -1.76 26.87 -9.63
N PRO A 245 -1.76 25.54 -9.51
CA PRO A 245 -2.93 24.77 -9.10
C PRO A 245 -3.17 24.78 -7.59
N SER A 246 -4.38 24.37 -7.21
CA SER A 246 -4.75 24.10 -5.80
C SER A 246 -4.67 25.32 -4.88
N LEU A 247 -4.97 26.51 -5.35
CA LEU A 247 -5.00 27.73 -4.54
C LEU A 247 -6.29 27.80 -3.71
N THR A 248 -6.33 27.02 -2.62
CA THR A 248 -7.47 26.92 -1.71
C THR A 248 -7.08 27.36 -0.30
N GLY A 249 -8.07 27.72 0.53
CA GLY A 249 -7.85 28.18 1.89
C GLY A 249 -7.20 27.15 2.84
N ARG A 250 -6.94 25.92 2.37
CA ARG A 250 -6.22 24.89 3.11
C ARG A 250 -4.84 24.56 2.56
N SER A 251 -4.54 25.00 1.35
CA SER A 251 -3.28 24.68 0.68
C SER A 251 -2.30 25.84 0.65
N MET A 252 -2.80 27.06 0.39
CA MET A 252 -1.98 28.27 0.32
C MET A 252 -2.82 29.49 0.70
N PRO A 253 -2.64 30.07 1.91
CA PRO A 253 -1.73 29.60 2.94
C PRO A 253 -2.16 28.26 3.55
N SER A 254 -1.19 27.42 3.93
CA SER A 254 -1.49 26.24 4.73
C SER A 254 -1.59 26.60 6.21
N PHE A 255 -2.32 25.80 6.97
CA PHE A 255 -2.35 25.99 8.43
C PHE A 255 -0.95 25.77 9.02
N ALA A 256 -0.58 26.65 9.97
CA ALA A 256 0.60 26.43 10.80
C ALA A 256 0.44 25.11 11.58
N ARG A 257 1.42 24.21 11.45
CA ARG A 257 1.43 23.00 12.29
C ARG A 257 1.84 23.43 13.70
N GLN A 258 1.01 23.09 14.67
CA GLN A 258 1.42 23.30 16.06
C GLN A 258 2.64 22.41 16.34
N SER A 259 3.75 23.04 16.72
CA SER A 259 4.90 22.31 17.25
C SER A 259 4.52 21.73 18.61
N THR A 260 4.84 20.46 18.83
CA THR A 260 4.71 19.83 20.17
C THR A 260 5.64 20.50 21.19
N THR A 261 6.69 21.14 20.71
CA THR A 261 7.70 21.87 21.52
C THR A 261 7.85 23.27 20.94
N ALA A 262 6.86 24.14 21.21
CA ALA A 262 7.04 25.57 20.90
C ALA A 262 8.12 26.17 21.78
N PRO A 263 8.93 27.12 21.27
CA PRO A 263 9.89 27.84 22.10
C PRO A 263 9.17 28.47 23.30
N PRO A 264 9.78 28.44 24.51
CA PRO A 264 9.25 29.15 25.67
C PRO A 264 9.04 30.64 25.38
N ASP A 265 8.09 31.23 26.11
CA ASP A 265 7.83 32.66 26.01
C ASP A 265 9.07 33.48 26.40
N GLY A 266 9.38 34.50 25.62
CA GLY A 266 10.58 35.33 25.79
C GLY A 266 11.85 34.78 25.12
N MET A 267 11.82 33.59 24.50
CA MET A 267 12.98 32.99 23.85
C MET A 267 13.18 33.47 22.40
N ILE A 268 12.14 34.01 21.79
CA ILE A 268 12.20 34.59 20.44
C ILE A 268 12.36 36.12 20.58
N GLU A 269 13.50 36.65 20.11
CA GLU A 269 13.77 38.07 20.13
C GLU A 269 12.74 38.83 19.29
N GLY A 270 12.18 39.92 19.82
CA GLY A 270 11.16 40.72 19.16
C GLY A 270 9.74 40.15 19.19
N ALA A 271 9.50 38.99 19.79
CA ALA A 271 8.15 38.45 19.96
C ALA A 271 7.39 39.24 21.03
N ILE A 272 6.28 39.87 20.64
CA ILE A 272 5.40 40.64 21.55
C ILE A 272 4.46 39.72 22.33
N HIS A 273 4.19 38.51 21.81
CA HIS A 273 3.26 37.52 22.32
C HIS A 273 3.96 36.21 22.68
N SER A 274 3.18 35.18 22.97
CA SER A 274 3.72 33.85 23.29
C SER A 274 4.63 33.30 22.20
N GLY A 275 5.54 32.40 22.54
CA GLY A 275 6.40 31.73 21.57
C GLY A 275 5.60 30.98 20.48
N LYS A 276 4.39 30.50 20.81
CA LYS A 276 3.46 29.88 19.83
C LYS A 276 2.93 30.88 18.80
N ASP A 277 2.59 32.09 19.24
CA ASP A 277 2.09 33.15 18.37
C ASP A 277 3.18 33.65 17.42
N ALA A 278 4.41 33.76 17.93
CA ALA A 278 5.56 34.14 17.12
C ALA A 278 5.87 33.12 16.03
N VAL A 279 5.82 31.81 16.35
CA VAL A 279 5.99 30.72 15.35
C VAL A 279 4.86 30.77 14.32
N LYS A 280 3.62 31.03 14.73
CA LYS A 280 2.50 31.18 13.79
C LYS A 280 2.68 32.39 12.87
N ALA A 281 3.06 33.54 13.40
CA ALA A 281 3.31 34.76 12.63
C ALA A 281 4.43 34.55 11.60
N GLY A 282 5.54 33.91 11.98
CA GLY A 282 6.62 33.56 11.07
C GLY A 282 6.18 32.58 9.98
N HIS A 283 5.30 31.62 10.30
CA HIS A 283 4.72 30.73 9.30
C HIS A 283 3.84 31.50 8.31
N ASP A 284 3.01 32.40 8.79
CA ASP A 284 2.11 33.18 7.92
C ASP A 284 2.93 34.09 6.96
N GLU A 285 4.01 34.71 7.44
CA GLU A 285 4.95 35.46 6.63
C GLU A 285 5.68 34.58 5.59
N GLU A 286 6.14 33.40 5.99
CA GLU A 286 6.72 32.42 5.04
C GLU A 286 5.74 32.06 3.91
N GLN A 287 4.44 31.90 4.21
CA GLN A 287 3.44 31.61 3.21
C GLN A 287 3.25 32.78 2.23
N GLU A 288 3.31 34.03 2.69
CA GLU A 288 3.24 35.21 1.82
C GLU A 288 4.47 35.31 0.91
N CYS A 289 5.67 35.14 1.47
CA CYS A 289 6.90 35.09 0.69
C CYS A 289 6.88 33.99 -0.36
N LEU A 290 6.39 32.80 0.00
CA LEU A 290 6.29 31.67 -0.93
C LEU A 290 5.30 31.97 -2.07
N PHE A 291 4.18 32.62 -1.77
CA PHE A 291 3.22 33.02 -2.80
C PHE A 291 3.82 34.07 -3.72
N PHE A 292 4.52 35.08 -3.19
CA PHE A 292 5.24 36.08 -3.97
C PHE A 292 6.28 35.45 -4.89
N VAL A 293 7.08 34.52 -4.39
CA VAL A 293 8.05 33.77 -5.22
C VAL A 293 7.34 33.04 -6.35
N ALA A 294 6.19 32.41 -6.07
CA ALA A 294 5.44 31.72 -7.11
C ALA A 294 4.95 32.67 -8.20
N LEU A 295 4.40 33.83 -7.84
CA LEU A 295 3.95 34.83 -8.81
C LEU A 295 5.10 35.37 -9.69
N SER A 296 6.27 35.61 -9.08
CA SER A 296 7.43 36.17 -9.78
C SER A 296 8.14 35.21 -10.73
N ARG A 297 7.64 33.98 -10.91
CA ARG A 297 8.18 32.99 -11.87
C ARG A 297 7.53 33.11 -13.25
N ALA A 298 6.44 33.88 -13.40
CA ALA A 298 5.77 34.09 -14.69
C ALA A 298 6.35 35.29 -15.44
N GLU A 299 6.78 35.09 -16.69
CA GLU A 299 7.22 36.17 -17.57
C GLU A 299 6.03 36.85 -18.24
N ASN A 300 5.13 36.08 -18.88
CA ASN A 300 4.07 36.62 -19.72
C ASN A 300 2.67 36.32 -19.21
N GLU A 301 2.41 35.07 -18.81
CA GLU A 301 1.08 34.62 -18.43
C GLU A 301 1.11 33.81 -17.13
N LEU A 302 0.21 34.17 -16.23
CA LEU A 302 0.03 33.49 -14.96
C LEU A 302 -1.40 32.98 -14.83
N LEU A 303 -1.57 31.66 -14.72
CA LEU A 303 -2.85 30.99 -14.60
C LEU A 303 -2.98 30.37 -13.20
N MET A 304 -3.95 30.83 -12.44
CA MET A 304 -4.22 30.40 -11.06
C MET A 304 -5.50 29.56 -10.99
N TYR A 305 -5.44 28.40 -10.32
CA TYR A 305 -6.55 27.47 -10.25
C TYR A 305 -7.02 27.27 -8.80
N ALA A 306 -8.27 27.64 -8.55
CA ALA A 306 -8.92 27.56 -7.25
C ALA A 306 -10.16 26.65 -7.32
N PRO A 307 -10.04 25.33 -7.19
CA PRO A 307 -11.18 24.43 -7.26
C PRO A 307 -12.16 24.68 -6.11
N SER A 308 -13.47 24.74 -6.43
CA SER A 308 -14.53 24.97 -5.45
C SER A 308 -14.95 23.71 -4.67
N LYS A 309 -14.54 22.53 -5.15
CA LYS A 309 -14.85 21.23 -4.52
C LYS A 309 -13.58 20.40 -4.34
N GLN A 310 -13.57 19.59 -3.31
CA GLN A 310 -12.58 18.53 -3.09
C GLN A 310 -12.91 17.30 -3.93
N SER A 311 -11.98 16.33 -4.01
CA SER A 311 -12.21 15.05 -4.71
C SER A 311 -13.37 14.23 -4.15
N ASP A 312 -13.72 14.44 -2.87
CA ASP A 312 -14.85 13.80 -2.19
C ASP A 312 -16.19 14.59 -2.33
N GLY A 313 -16.21 15.64 -3.17
CA GLY A 313 -17.39 16.47 -3.44
C GLY A 313 -17.65 17.59 -2.42
N ARG A 314 -16.90 17.65 -1.31
CA ARG A 314 -17.08 18.70 -0.31
C ARG A 314 -16.63 20.06 -0.85
N SER A 315 -17.41 21.10 -0.53
CA SER A 315 -17.06 22.48 -0.89
C SER A 315 -15.77 22.93 -0.19
N GLN A 316 -14.96 23.72 -0.88
CA GLN A 316 -13.78 24.37 -0.32
C GLN A 316 -13.70 25.84 -0.74
N LYS A 317 -13.12 26.65 0.15
CA LYS A 317 -12.94 28.08 -0.09
C LYS A 317 -11.70 28.35 -0.92
N ARG A 318 -11.76 29.36 -1.75
CA ARG A 318 -10.63 29.91 -2.48
C ARG A 318 -9.56 30.44 -1.49
N SER A 319 -8.32 30.52 -1.93
CA SER A 319 -7.21 31.10 -1.17
C SER A 319 -7.46 32.59 -0.88
N GLN A 320 -7.22 33.00 0.37
CA GLN A 320 -7.25 34.43 0.74
C GLN A 320 -6.22 35.26 -0.03
N PHE A 321 -5.15 34.66 -0.52
CA PHE A 321 -4.16 35.39 -1.33
C PHE A 321 -4.74 35.79 -2.71
N ILE A 322 -5.58 34.95 -3.30
CA ILE A 322 -6.32 35.35 -4.52
C ILE A 322 -7.30 36.46 -4.20
N ASP A 323 -8.00 36.40 -3.06
CA ASP A 323 -8.98 37.42 -2.69
C ASP A 323 -8.34 38.81 -2.50
N ARG A 324 -7.10 38.85 -1.98
CA ARG A 324 -6.34 40.11 -1.82
C ARG A 324 -5.95 40.82 -3.13
N ILE A 325 -5.83 40.07 -4.23
CA ILE A 325 -5.42 40.57 -5.54
C ILE A 325 -6.53 40.44 -6.58
N ALA A 326 -7.76 40.16 -6.15
CA ALA A 326 -8.89 39.89 -7.06
C ALA A 326 -9.19 41.00 -8.05
N ASP A 327 -8.92 42.25 -7.67
CA ASP A 327 -9.07 43.43 -8.54
C ASP A 327 -8.05 43.51 -9.70
N LYS A 328 -6.99 42.71 -9.64
CA LYS A 328 -5.94 42.60 -10.65
C LYS A 328 -6.08 41.36 -11.53
N LEU A 329 -7.09 40.52 -11.28
CA LEU A 329 -7.25 39.24 -11.94
C LEU A 329 -8.45 39.23 -12.88
N GLU A 330 -8.24 38.63 -14.05
CA GLU A 330 -9.33 38.22 -14.92
C GLU A 330 -9.82 36.82 -14.55
N PHE A 331 -11.11 36.71 -14.21
CA PHE A 331 -11.73 35.44 -13.93
C PHE A 331 -12.31 34.83 -15.20
N SER A 332 -11.88 33.61 -15.53
CA SER A 332 -12.42 32.86 -16.64
C SER A 332 -13.23 31.64 -16.13
N GLU A 333 -14.22 31.23 -16.91
CA GLU A 333 -14.94 30.00 -16.67
C GLU A 333 -14.03 28.79 -16.83
N ALA A 334 -14.35 27.72 -16.06
CA ALA A 334 -13.64 26.47 -16.10
C ALA A 334 -13.79 25.80 -17.49
N ILE A 335 -12.69 25.50 -18.14
CA ILE A 335 -12.69 24.68 -19.35
C ILE A 335 -12.65 23.22 -18.90
N THR A 336 -13.77 22.53 -19.03
CA THR A 336 -13.81 21.08 -18.72
C THR A 336 -13.13 20.35 -19.88
N ALA A 337 -12.06 19.62 -19.61
CA ALA A 337 -11.48 18.74 -20.61
C ALA A 337 -12.49 17.65 -20.97
N SER A 338 -12.81 17.54 -22.24
CA SER A 338 -13.67 16.47 -22.79
C SER A 338 -12.87 15.16 -22.89
N GLY A 339 -12.36 14.68 -21.78
CA GLY A 339 -11.61 13.44 -21.69
C GLY A 339 -11.98 12.77 -20.38
N SER A 340 -12.87 11.80 -20.45
CA SER A 340 -13.05 10.85 -19.37
C SER A 340 -11.72 10.11 -19.24
N SER A 341 -10.94 10.43 -18.21
CA SER A 341 -9.95 9.47 -17.73
C SER A 341 -10.74 8.29 -17.16
N ASN A 342 -11.16 7.39 -18.04
CA ASN A 342 -11.65 6.07 -17.65
C ASN A 342 -10.46 5.25 -17.11
N ASN A 343 -9.85 5.74 -16.04
CA ASN A 343 -9.09 4.91 -15.11
C ASN A 343 -10.07 4.18 -14.16
N SER A 344 -11.17 3.65 -14.68
CA SER A 344 -11.81 2.53 -14.03
C SER A 344 -10.81 1.38 -14.18
N GLU A 345 -10.13 1.01 -13.09
CA GLU A 345 -9.36 -0.23 -13.08
C GLU A 345 -10.22 -1.31 -13.70
N LYS A 346 -9.73 -1.93 -14.79
CA LYS A 346 -10.47 -2.99 -15.46
C LYS A 346 -10.72 -4.09 -14.44
N ALA A 347 -11.95 -4.59 -14.39
CA ALA A 347 -12.27 -5.73 -13.55
C ALA A 347 -11.34 -6.89 -13.93
N VAL A 348 -10.75 -7.52 -12.93
CA VAL A 348 -9.91 -8.70 -13.13
C VAL A 348 -10.85 -9.86 -13.44
N GLY A 349 -10.63 -10.55 -14.56
CA GLY A 349 -11.38 -11.75 -14.91
C GLY A 349 -11.06 -12.86 -13.90
N VAL A 350 -11.94 -13.03 -12.90
CA VAL A 350 -11.78 -14.04 -11.84
C VAL A 350 -12.96 -14.99 -11.90
N SER A 351 -12.71 -16.29 -11.94
CA SER A 351 -13.74 -17.28 -11.69
C SER A 351 -13.56 -17.84 -10.28
N PHE A 352 -14.65 -17.90 -9.53
CA PHE A 352 -14.67 -18.53 -8.23
C PHE A 352 -15.52 -19.78 -8.25
N ASP A 353 -15.14 -20.78 -7.46
CA ASP A 353 -16.01 -21.92 -7.19
C ASP A 353 -17.33 -21.41 -6.61
N LYS A 354 -18.43 -21.94 -7.05
CA LYS A 354 -19.76 -21.54 -6.60
C LYS A 354 -20.32 -22.59 -5.64
N PRO A 355 -20.81 -22.15 -4.45
CA PRO A 355 -20.80 -20.81 -3.89
C PRO A 355 -19.40 -20.40 -3.37
N LEU A 356 -19.03 -19.13 -3.58
CA LEU A 356 -17.80 -18.58 -3.05
C LEU A 356 -17.81 -18.64 -1.51
N ALA A 357 -16.89 -19.41 -0.92
CA ALA A 357 -16.73 -19.49 0.53
C ALA A 357 -15.72 -18.43 1.01
N ILE A 358 -16.14 -17.55 1.91
CA ILE A 358 -15.31 -16.45 2.44
C ILE A 358 -15.36 -16.48 3.97
N THR A 359 -14.21 -16.27 4.61
CA THR A 359 -14.13 -16.08 6.07
C THR A 359 -14.23 -14.60 6.45
N PRO A 360 -14.65 -14.25 7.67
CA PRO A 360 -14.67 -12.86 8.14
C PRO A 360 -13.32 -12.15 8.07
N SER A 361 -12.22 -12.86 8.33
CA SER A 361 -10.86 -12.32 8.22
C SER A 361 -10.49 -11.95 6.77
N GLN A 362 -10.97 -12.70 5.80
CA GLN A 362 -10.82 -12.38 4.39
C GLN A 362 -11.60 -11.13 4.00
N LEU A 363 -12.84 -10.98 4.49
CA LEU A 363 -13.62 -9.75 4.31
C LEU A 363 -12.93 -8.52 4.92
N GLU A 364 -12.38 -8.66 6.13
CA GLU A 364 -11.61 -7.59 6.75
C GLU A 364 -10.35 -7.24 5.94
N LEU A 365 -9.67 -8.25 5.37
CA LEU A 365 -8.51 -8.02 4.51
C LEU A 365 -8.92 -7.26 3.24
N TYR A 366 -10.04 -7.65 2.61
CA TYR A 366 -10.58 -6.93 1.45
C TYR A 366 -10.88 -5.47 1.79
N GLU A 367 -11.54 -5.21 2.93
CA GLU A 367 -11.79 -3.85 3.38
C GLU A 367 -10.52 -3.05 3.71
N LYS A 368 -9.49 -3.72 4.23
CA LYS A 368 -8.20 -3.07 4.51
C LYS A 368 -7.46 -2.70 3.23
N CYS A 369 -7.44 -3.59 2.27
CA CYS A 369 -6.86 -3.35 0.95
C CYS A 369 -7.33 -4.41 -0.05
N PRO A 370 -8.26 -4.09 -0.98
CA PRO A 370 -8.75 -5.03 -1.99
C PRO A 370 -7.63 -5.63 -2.85
N ARG A 371 -6.62 -4.84 -3.22
CA ARG A 371 -5.46 -5.31 -4.00
C ARG A 371 -4.64 -6.37 -3.23
N ARG A 372 -4.48 -6.20 -1.92
CA ARG A 372 -3.82 -7.22 -1.09
C ARG A 372 -4.64 -8.50 -1.02
N PHE A 373 -5.97 -8.40 -0.96
CA PHE A 373 -6.86 -9.56 -1.02
C PHE A 373 -6.68 -10.32 -2.34
N LEU A 374 -6.63 -9.61 -3.48
CA LEU A 374 -6.36 -10.19 -4.79
C LEU A 374 -5.06 -11.04 -4.77
N TYR A 375 -3.95 -10.46 -4.31
CA TYR A 375 -2.67 -11.16 -4.26
C TYR A 375 -2.69 -12.36 -3.30
N THR A 376 -3.33 -12.23 -2.14
CA THR A 376 -3.30 -13.27 -1.09
C THR A 376 -4.26 -14.41 -1.39
N HIS A 377 -5.50 -14.13 -1.81
CA HIS A 377 -6.58 -15.11 -1.84
C HIS A 377 -7.03 -15.50 -3.25
N VAL A 378 -6.88 -14.62 -4.22
CA VAL A 378 -7.25 -14.91 -5.61
C VAL A 378 -6.04 -15.47 -6.37
N LEU A 379 -4.95 -14.71 -6.43
CA LEU A 379 -3.72 -15.13 -7.11
C LEU A 379 -2.88 -16.10 -6.26
N LYS A 380 -3.15 -16.20 -4.95
CA LYS A 380 -2.44 -17.05 -3.99
C LYS A 380 -0.92 -16.86 -4.01
N PHE A 381 -0.45 -15.65 -4.29
CA PHE A 381 0.95 -15.33 -4.12
C PHE A 381 1.37 -15.63 -2.68
N GLY A 382 2.15 -16.69 -2.48
CA GLY A 382 2.65 -17.06 -1.18
C GLY A 382 3.81 -16.16 -0.77
N GLY A 383 3.56 -15.11 -0.02
CA GLY A 383 4.64 -14.34 0.61
C GLY A 383 4.85 -14.83 2.03
N LYS A 384 5.98 -15.45 2.34
CA LYS A 384 6.40 -15.59 3.74
C LYS A 384 6.82 -14.19 4.23
N ARG A 385 6.08 -13.66 5.21
CA ARG A 385 6.62 -12.61 6.06
C ARG A 385 7.82 -13.20 6.78
N THR A 386 8.90 -12.46 6.89
CA THR A 386 9.94 -12.77 7.89
C THR A 386 9.23 -12.85 9.23
N GLU A 387 9.15 -14.04 9.81
CA GLU A 387 8.50 -14.25 11.09
C GLU A 387 9.31 -13.54 12.17
N THR A 388 8.70 -12.55 12.80
CA THR A 388 9.30 -11.92 13.98
C THR A 388 9.12 -12.84 15.20
N ALA A 389 10.00 -12.72 16.18
CA ALA A 389 9.88 -13.47 17.44
C ALA A 389 8.48 -13.32 18.08
N PHE A 390 7.87 -12.15 17.97
CA PHE A 390 6.49 -11.91 18.40
C PHE A 390 5.48 -12.76 17.61
N MET A 391 5.64 -12.90 16.30
CA MET A 391 4.75 -13.75 15.48
C MET A 391 4.94 -15.23 15.79
N GLN A 392 6.18 -15.66 16.00
CA GLN A 392 6.51 -17.03 16.40
C GLN A 392 5.87 -17.38 17.74
N MET A 393 5.98 -16.49 18.75
CA MET A 393 5.31 -16.63 20.03
C MET A 393 3.79 -16.79 19.86
N HIS A 394 3.16 -15.88 19.09
CA HIS A 394 1.72 -15.97 18.82
C HIS A 394 1.34 -17.25 18.08
N SER A 395 2.17 -17.74 17.17
CA SER A 395 1.96 -19.01 16.48
C SER A 395 1.98 -20.18 17.47
N ALA A 396 3.00 -20.28 18.31
CA ALA A 396 3.10 -21.31 19.33
C ALA A 396 1.90 -21.32 20.28
N VAL A 397 1.52 -20.13 20.78
CA VAL A 397 0.35 -19.97 21.67
C VAL A 397 -0.96 -20.35 20.95
N GLN A 398 -1.15 -19.95 19.68
CA GLN A 398 -2.36 -20.30 18.94
C GLN A 398 -2.50 -21.81 18.74
N PHE A 399 -1.41 -22.52 18.45
CA PHE A 399 -1.44 -23.97 18.35
C PHE A 399 -1.72 -24.66 19.70
N ALA A 400 -1.17 -24.14 20.80
CA ALA A 400 -1.50 -24.60 22.14
C ALA A 400 -2.98 -24.33 22.48
N ILE A 401 -3.55 -23.18 22.13
CA ILE A 401 -4.98 -22.89 22.27
C ILE A 401 -5.82 -23.91 21.49
N ASN A 402 -5.48 -24.14 20.22
CA ASN A 402 -6.24 -25.07 19.38
C ASN A 402 -6.24 -26.49 19.94
N GLU A 403 -5.12 -26.94 20.54
CA GLU A 403 -5.02 -28.24 21.18
C GLU A 403 -5.78 -28.27 22.53
N LEU A 404 -5.70 -27.20 23.33
CA LEU A 404 -6.44 -27.05 24.59
C LEU A 404 -7.97 -27.04 24.37
N VAL A 405 -8.44 -26.48 23.28
CA VAL A 405 -9.87 -26.43 22.91
C VAL A 405 -10.35 -27.75 22.33
N ASN A 406 -9.45 -28.61 21.86
CA ASN A 406 -9.81 -29.89 21.26
C ASN A 406 -10.37 -30.84 22.34
N PRO A 407 -11.58 -31.40 22.17
CA PRO A 407 -12.20 -32.30 23.17
C PRO A 407 -11.45 -33.63 23.35
N ALA A 408 -10.64 -34.02 22.38
CA ALA A 408 -9.82 -35.23 22.52
C ALA A 408 -8.62 -35.04 23.46
N THR A 409 -8.32 -33.78 23.85
CA THR A 409 -7.18 -33.45 24.72
C THR A 409 -7.69 -33.14 26.12
N SER A 410 -7.30 -33.92 27.10
CA SER A 410 -7.64 -33.70 28.51
C SER A 410 -6.46 -33.05 29.23
N ILE A 411 -6.49 -31.74 29.39
CA ILE A 411 -5.54 -30.96 30.19
C ILE A 411 -6.25 -30.57 31.48
N THR A 412 -5.80 -31.10 32.61
CA THR A 412 -6.45 -30.95 33.92
C THR A 412 -5.56 -30.25 34.96
N THR A 413 -4.27 -30.19 34.70
CA THR A 413 -3.27 -29.63 35.61
C THR A 413 -2.44 -28.52 34.92
N GLU A 414 -1.91 -27.62 35.73
CA GLU A 414 -0.99 -26.58 35.25
C GLU A 414 0.30 -27.16 34.65
N ALA A 415 0.77 -28.29 35.17
CA ALA A 415 1.95 -28.97 34.65
C ALA A 415 1.72 -29.52 33.23
N GLU A 416 0.52 -30.04 32.95
CA GLU A 416 0.13 -30.49 31.61
C GLU A 416 -0.01 -29.28 30.66
N LEU A 417 -0.52 -28.14 31.15
CA LEU A 417 -0.60 -26.90 30.39
C LEU A 417 0.79 -26.36 30.01
N GLU A 418 1.73 -26.40 30.96
CA GLU A 418 3.12 -26.01 30.69
C GLU A 418 3.77 -26.93 29.64
N SER A 419 3.56 -28.27 29.80
CA SER A 419 4.05 -29.22 28.81
C SER A 419 3.47 -29.02 27.42
N LEU A 420 2.21 -28.62 27.33
CA LEU A 420 1.54 -28.26 26.07
C LEU A 420 2.20 -27.03 25.44
N LEU A 421 2.46 -26.00 26.22
CA LEU A 421 3.14 -24.78 25.72
C LEU A 421 4.56 -25.13 25.23
N GLU A 422 5.35 -25.85 26.03
CA GLU A 422 6.72 -26.23 25.65
C GLU A 422 6.76 -27.09 24.37
N LYS A 423 5.80 -28.01 24.20
CA LYS A 423 5.65 -28.79 22.97
C LYS A 423 5.52 -27.89 21.72
N HIS A 424 4.62 -26.93 21.75
CA HIS A 424 4.40 -26.05 20.62
C HIS A 424 5.48 -24.99 20.49
N TRP A 425 6.10 -24.59 21.61
CA TRP A 425 7.23 -23.68 21.64
C TRP A 425 8.45 -24.23 20.93
N ALA A 426 8.81 -25.47 21.19
CA ALA A 426 9.94 -26.12 20.53
C ALA A 426 9.80 -26.17 19.00
N MET A 427 8.58 -26.26 18.50
CA MET A 427 8.30 -26.33 17.05
C MET A 427 8.15 -24.97 16.38
N ARG A 428 7.65 -23.95 17.08
CA ARG A 428 7.15 -22.71 16.48
C ARG A 428 7.54 -21.45 17.23
N GLY A 429 8.01 -21.55 18.46
CA GLY A 429 8.38 -20.43 19.29
C GLY A 429 9.70 -19.79 18.87
N PRO A 430 10.02 -18.59 19.37
CA PRO A 430 11.27 -17.89 19.09
C PRO A 430 12.42 -18.47 19.93
N VAL A 431 12.81 -19.70 19.63
CA VAL A 431 13.89 -20.42 20.34
C VAL A 431 15.22 -19.69 20.13
N ASN A 432 16.03 -19.58 21.18
CA ASN A 432 17.32 -18.87 21.21
C ASN A 432 17.21 -17.34 20.96
N HIS A 433 16.05 -16.75 21.11
CA HIS A 433 15.88 -15.31 21.03
C HIS A 433 16.18 -14.63 22.38
N GLY A 434 16.82 -13.46 22.37
CA GLY A 434 17.23 -12.76 23.61
C GLY A 434 16.09 -12.43 24.59
N TYR A 435 14.83 -12.43 24.15
CA TYR A 435 13.62 -12.25 24.96
C TYR A 435 12.75 -13.51 25.02
N GLU A 436 13.33 -14.70 24.86
CA GLU A 436 12.57 -15.96 24.84
C GLU A 436 11.76 -16.17 26.12
N ASP A 437 12.38 -15.97 27.28
CA ASP A 437 11.73 -16.16 28.59
C ASP A 437 10.57 -15.18 28.81
N ASP A 438 10.72 -13.93 28.36
CA ASP A 438 9.63 -12.95 28.41
C ASP A 438 8.46 -13.34 27.53
N TYR A 439 8.72 -13.83 26.33
CA TYR A 439 7.68 -14.33 25.44
C TYR A 439 7.02 -15.60 25.99
N LYS A 440 7.77 -16.52 26.59
CA LYS A 440 7.20 -17.70 27.26
C LYS A 440 6.30 -17.30 28.43
N ARG A 441 6.74 -16.35 29.26
CA ARG A 441 5.93 -15.81 30.36
C ARG A 441 4.60 -15.24 29.88
N ILE A 442 4.61 -14.46 28.78
CA ILE A 442 3.39 -13.96 28.15
C ILE A 442 2.53 -15.12 27.65
N GLY A 443 3.11 -16.10 26.96
CA GLY A 443 2.40 -17.29 26.49
C GLY A 443 1.70 -18.08 27.60
N ARG A 444 2.39 -18.30 28.74
CA ARG A 444 1.82 -18.94 29.95
C ARG A 444 0.61 -18.14 30.45
N GLN A 445 0.75 -16.83 30.61
CA GLN A 445 -0.32 -15.98 31.13
C GLN A 445 -1.57 -16.08 30.24
N LEU A 446 -1.41 -16.05 28.91
CA LEU A 446 -2.51 -16.18 27.97
C LEU A 446 -3.22 -17.54 28.11
N LEU A 447 -2.47 -18.62 28.23
CA LEU A 447 -3.02 -19.97 28.35
C LEU A 447 -3.64 -20.22 29.72
N SER A 448 -3.04 -19.72 30.82
CA SER A 448 -3.58 -19.87 32.16
C SER A 448 -4.98 -19.30 32.29
N TYR A 449 -5.22 -18.10 31.78
CA TYR A 449 -6.55 -17.50 31.79
C TYR A 449 -7.60 -18.36 31.06
N LEU A 450 -7.25 -18.90 29.89
CA LEU A 450 -8.16 -19.77 29.13
C LEU A 450 -8.39 -21.10 29.87
N PHE A 451 -7.34 -21.66 30.49
CA PHE A 451 -7.41 -22.89 31.27
C PHE A 451 -8.33 -22.72 32.48
N ASP A 452 -8.18 -21.66 33.26
CA ASP A 452 -9.03 -21.36 34.42
C ASP A 452 -10.50 -21.15 34.03
N LEU A 453 -10.73 -20.50 32.90
CA LEU A 453 -12.06 -20.31 32.34
C LEU A 453 -12.72 -21.64 32.01
N ARG A 454 -11.97 -22.60 31.47
CA ARG A 454 -12.44 -23.94 31.10
C ARG A 454 -12.63 -24.86 32.30
N ARG A 455 -11.87 -24.67 33.38
CA ARG A 455 -12.08 -25.39 34.65
C ARG A 455 -13.39 -25.05 35.33
N ASN A 456 -13.81 -23.79 35.21
CA ASN A 456 -15.05 -23.28 35.83
C ASN A 456 -16.29 -23.46 34.94
N GLU A 457 -16.09 -23.66 33.66
CA GLU A 457 -17.13 -23.88 32.67
C GLU A 457 -16.74 -25.07 31.79
N THR A 458 -17.66 -25.92 31.40
CA THR A 458 -17.39 -27.11 30.56
C THR A 458 -17.82 -26.81 29.12
N PRO A 459 -17.04 -26.02 28.36
CA PRO A 459 -17.39 -25.70 26.98
C PRO A 459 -17.22 -26.93 26.08
N GLU A 460 -18.08 -27.00 25.06
CA GLU A 460 -18.01 -27.97 23.99
C GLU A 460 -17.37 -27.35 22.75
N PRO A 461 -16.76 -28.14 21.86
CA PRO A 461 -16.30 -27.65 20.58
C PRO A 461 -17.47 -27.09 19.77
N ALA A 462 -17.25 -25.96 19.11
CA ALA A 462 -18.25 -25.38 18.23
C ALA A 462 -18.14 -25.94 16.81
N THR A 463 -19.27 -26.03 16.15
CA THR A 463 -19.33 -26.29 14.70
C THR A 463 -19.25 -24.97 13.94
N ASP A 464 -18.76 -25.03 12.70
CA ASP A 464 -18.78 -23.87 11.80
C ASP A 464 -20.21 -23.36 11.61
N LEU A 465 -20.39 -22.05 11.70
CA LEU A 465 -21.63 -21.37 11.36
C LEU A 465 -21.53 -20.77 9.98
N THR A 466 -22.61 -20.80 9.24
CA THR A 466 -22.65 -20.33 7.85
C THR A 466 -23.71 -19.26 7.65
N LEU A 467 -23.29 -18.14 7.06
CA LEU A 467 -24.17 -17.05 6.63
C LEU A 467 -24.17 -16.96 5.11
N ASN A 468 -25.30 -17.19 4.47
CA ASN A 468 -25.45 -17.00 3.03
C ASN A 468 -25.83 -15.54 2.73
N LEU A 469 -24.97 -14.81 2.01
CA LEU A 469 -25.16 -13.39 1.75
C LEU A 469 -24.59 -13.01 0.38
N ALA A 470 -25.35 -12.28 -0.43
CA ALA A 470 -24.95 -11.77 -1.74
C ALA A 470 -24.36 -12.83 -2.69
N GLY A 471 -24.80 -14.08 -2.61
CA GLY A 471 -24.34 -15.18 -3.46
C GLY A 471 -23.04 -15.86 -2.99
N ALA A 472 -22.51 -15.47 -1.84
CA ALA A 472 -21.40 -16.13 -1.17
C ALA A 472 -21.81 -16.79 0.15
N GLN A 473 -21.01 -17.74 0.58
CA GLN A 473 -21.12 -18.42 1.86
C GLN A 473 -20.05 -17.88 2.81
N ILE A 474 -20.47 -17.14 3.84
CA ILE A 474 -19.55 -16.63 4.86
C ILE A 474 -19.47 -17.66 5.97
N VAL A 475 -18.30 -18.27 6.12
CA VAL A 475 -18.04 -19.31 7.11
C VAL A 475 -17.38 -18.67 8.32
N VAL A 476 -18.05 -18.67 9.45
CA VAL A 476 -17.52 -18.22 10.74
C VAL A 476 -17.18 -19.45 11.60
N ARG A 477 -16.06 -19.39 12.31
CA ARG A 477 -15.52 -20.50 13.07
C ARG A 477 -15.35 -20.09 14.54
N PRO A 478 -16.39 -20.26 15.36
CA PRO A 478 -16.22 -20.16 16.80
C PRO A 478 -15.26 -21.26 17.29
N ASP A 479 -14.51 -20.98 18.33
CA ASP A 479 -13.57 -21.96 18.88
C ASP A 479 -14.30 -22.95 19.80
N GLU A 480 -15.28 -22.47 20.56
CA GLU A 480 -16.06 -23.27 21.48
C GLU A 480 -17.50 -22.75 21.65
N ARG A 481 -18.36 -23.57 22.25
CA ARG A 481 -19.72 -23.18 22.64
C ARG A 481 -19.97 -23.59 24.09
N THR A 482 -20.81 -22.87 24.78
CA THR A 482 -21.27 -23.17 26.13
C THR A 482 -22.76 -22.90 26.26
N VAL A 483 -23.41 -23.60 27.19
CA VAL A 483 -24.81 -23.35 27.53
C VAL A 483 -24.85 -22.58 28.84
N CYS A 484 -25.44 -21.38 28.82
CA CYS A 484 -25.61 -20.59 30.02
C CYS A 484 -26.65 -21.23 30.98
N SER A 485 -26.65 -20.79 32.25
CA SER A 485 -27.58 -21.27 33.28
C SER A 485 -29.08 -21.05 32.91
N ASP A 486 -29.35 -20.14 32.01
CA ASP A 486 -30.69 -19.86 31.47
C ASP A 486 -31.02 -20.67 30.19
N GLY A 487 -30.17 -21.61 29.81
CA GLY A 487 -30.34 -22.48 28.64
C GLY A 487 -29.95 -21.87 27.31
N ARG A 488 -29.46 -20.63 27.28
CA ARG A 488 -28.99 -19.98 26.03
C ARG A 488 -27.65 -20.54 25.60
N LEU A 489 -27.52 -20.76 24.28
CA LEU A 489 -26.27 -21.18 23.67
C LEU A 489 -25.40 -19.95 23.38
N VAL A 490 -24.14 -19.99 23.80
CA VAL A 490 -23.14 -18.94 23.55
C VAL A 490 -21.96 -19.53 22.79
N PHE A 491 -21.68 -18.97 21.62
CA PHE A 491 -20.51 -19.30 20.81
C PHE A 491 -19.35 -18.36 21.15
N ARG A 492 -18.17 -18.89 21.39
CA ARG A 492 -17.00 -18.14 21.78
C ARG A 492 -15.93 -18.09 20.68
N ARG A 493 -15.37 -16.93 20.49
CA ARG A 493 -14.17 -16.72 19.68
C ARG A 493 -13.03 -16.25 20.57
N ILE A 494 -11.97 -17.05 20.66
CA ILE A 494 -10.80 -16.79 21.50
C ILE A 494 -9.81 -15.92 20.72
N ARG A 495 -9.32 -14.86 21.34
CA ARG A 495 -8.41 -13.88 20.76
C ARG A 495 -7.22 -13.62 21.67
N THR A 496 -6.02 -13.76 21.16
CA THR A 496 -4.78 -13.45 21.87
C THR A 496 -4.48 -11.95 21.96
N GLY A 497 -5.14 -11.11 21.13
CA GLY A 497 -4.92 -9.66 21.10
C GLY A 497 -5.66 -8.91 22.21
N ARG A 498 -5.27 -7.64 22.38
CA ARG A 498 -5.94 -6.73 23.34
C ARG A 498 -7.32 -6.32 22.86
N LYS A 499 -8.23 -6.13 23.80
CA LYS A 499 -9.54 -5.52 23.56
C LYS A 499 -9.36 -4.03 23.26
N THR A 500 -10.05 -3.56 22.25
CA THR A 500 -10.18 -2.13 21.91
C THR A 500 -11.64 -1.73 22.02
N SER A 501 -11.93 -0.45 22.09
CA SER A 501 -13.31 0.07 22.13
C SER A 501 -14.16 -0.33 20.93
N THR A 502 -13.55 -0.78 19.84
CA THR A 502 -14.22 -1.19 18.60
C THR A 502 -14.14 -2.69 18.32
N SER A 503 -13.56 -3.49 19.21
CA SER A 503 -13.31 -4.93 18.96
C SER A 503 -14.59 -5.75 18.71
N THR A 504 -15.69 -5.36 19.32
CA THR A 504 -17.02 -6.00 19.14
C THR A 504 -17.87 -5.33 18.05
N ASP A 505 -17.28 -4.39 17.29
CA ASP A 505 -17.96 -3.58 16.29
C ASP A 505 -17.31 -3.67 14.89
N THR A 506 -16.55 -4.70 14.65
CA THR A 506 -15.90 -4.98 13.38
C THR A 506 -16.82 -5.71 12.40
N LEU A 507 -16.42 -5.83 11.13
CA LEU A 507 -17.14 -6.69 10.18
C LEU A 507 -17.09 -8.16 10.58
N ASP A 508 -15.99 -8.59 11.16
CA ASP A 508 -15.81 -9.92 11.72
C ASP A 508 -16.86 -10.19 12.83
N ALA A 509 -16.98 -9.27 13.80
CA ALA A 509 -17.99 -9.37 14.86
C ALA A 509 -19.43 -9.42 14.30
N ALA A 510 -19.72 -8.58 13.30
CA ALA A 510 -21.04 -8.59 12.65
C ALA A 510 -21.32 -9.91 11.91
N ALA A 511 -20.33 -10.48 11.23
CA ALA A 511 -20.47 -11.76 10.55
C ALA A 511 -20.79 -12.89 11.55
N TYR A 512 -20.12 -12.92 12.71
CA TYR A 512 -20.41 -13.87 13.78
C TYR A 512 -21.84 -13.68 14.30
N GLN A 513 -22.24 -12.43 14.62
CA GLN A 513 -23.58 -12.15 15.15
C GLN A 513 -24.67 -12.51 14.13
N LEU A 514 -24.50 -12.19 12.84
CA LEU A 514 -25.45 -12.54 11.79
C LEU A 514 -25.54 -14.06 11.56
N ALA A 515 -24.43 -14.78 11.64
CA ALA A 515 -24.43 -16.23 11.47
C ALA A 515 -25.07 -16.97 12.64
N ALA A 516 -25.03 -16.40 13.84
CA ALA A 516 -25.62 -16.97 15.05
C ALA A 516 -27.04 -16.46 15.38
N GLU A 517 -27.58 -15.51 14.62
CA GLU A 517 -28.81 -14.74 14.93
C GLU A 517 -30.02 -15.60 15.35
N SER A 518 -30.13 -16.84 14.82
CA SER A 518 -31.22 -17.76 15.14
C SER A 518 -30.81 -18.94 16.05
N ILE A 519 -29.54 -19.00 16.45
CA ILE A 519 -28.95 -20.19 17.10
C ILE A 519 -28.48 -19.87 18.52
N GLY A 520 -27.91 -18.70 18.74
CA GLY A 520 -27.37 -18.30 20.04
C GLY A 520 -26.65 -16.97 20.02
N ASP A 521 -25.99 -16.65 21.12
CA ASP A 521 -25.24 -15.42 21.32
C ASP A 521 -23.75 -15.61 20.96
N ILE A 522 -23.06 -14.52 20.69
CA ILE A 522 -21.61 -14.53 20.43
C ILE A 522 -20.87 -13.80 21.55
N GLU A 523 -19.79 -14.40 22.00
CA GLU A 523 -18.86 -13.81 22.98
C GLU A 523 -17.43 -13.87 22.45
N PHE A 524 -16.70 -12.76 22.53
CA PHE A 524 -15.26 -12.70 22.28
C PHE A 524 -14.50 -12.77 23.61
N VAL A 525 -13.55 -13.70 23.69
CA VAL A 525 -12.66 -13.88 24.83
C VAL A 525 -11.29 -13.29 24.49
N PHE A 526 -10.87 -12.26 25.22
CA PHE A 526 -9.58 -11.58 25.02
C PHE A 526 -8.59 -12.04 26.09
N LEU A 527 -7.64 -12.88 25.70
CA LEU A 527 -6.72 -13.51 26.65
C LEU A 527 -5.76 -12.48 27.28
N THR A 528 -5.28 -11.49 26.51
CA THR A 528 -4.35 -10.46 27.03
C THR A 528 -4.96 -9.56 28.10
N ASP A 529 -6.25 -9.30 28.01
CA ASP A 529 -6.97 -8.43 28.95
C ASP A 529 -7.81 -9.25 29.96
N GLU A 530 -7.68 -10.58 29.94
CA GLU A 530 -8.41 -11.49 30.81
C GLU A 530 -9.91 -11.16 30.86
N SER A 531 -10.49 -10.86 29.72
CA SER A 531 -11.84 -10.32 29.63
C SER A 531 -12.70 -11.01 28.59
N ARG A 532 -14.01 -11.04 28.86
CA ARG A 532 -15.04 -11.50 27.95
C ARG A 532 -15.89 -10.32 27.48
N SER A 533 -16.38 -10.40 26.27
CA SER A 533 -17.18 -9.33 25.68
C SER A 533 -18.27 -9.89 24.78
N PRO A 534 -19.53 -9.71 25.13
CA PRO A 534 -20.63 -10.10 24.26
C PRO A 534 -20.59 -9.24 22.97
N VAL A 535 -20.92 -9.87 21.84
CA VAL A 535 -21.09 -9.22 20.56
C VAL A 535 -22.58 -8.98 20.35
N ALA A 536 -23.04 -7.80 20.69
CA ALA A 536 -24.47 -7.42 20.65
C ALA A 536 -24.62 -6.04 19.99
N MET A 537 -24.50 -6.00 18.67
CA MET A 537 -24.74 -4.76 17.91
C MET A 537 -26.24 -4.49 17.79
N GLY A 538 -26.66 -3.25 18.01
CA GLY A 538 -28.04 -2.83 17.76
C GLY A 538 -28.41 -2.95 16.28
N THR A 539 -29.70 -3.12 15.99
CA THR A 539 -30.25 -3.43 14.65
C THR A 539 -29.77 -2.50 13.55
N THR A 540 -29.75 -1.19 13.78
CA THR A 540 -29.31 -0.21 12.78
C THR A 540 -27.82 -0.42 12.41
N LYS A 541 -26.98 -0.66 13.40
CA LYS A 541 -25.56 -0.86 13.22
C LYS A 541 -25.26 -2.18 12.53
N LEU A 542 -25.92 -3.24 12.95
CA LEU A 542 -25.82 -4.57 12.35
C LEU A 542 -26.24 -4.54 10.87
N ASN A 543 -27.34 -3.87 10.54
CA ASN A 543 -27.80 -3.70 9.16
C ASN A 543 -26.79 -2.90 8.31
N ASN A 544 -26.16 -1.88 8.87
CA ASN A 544 -25.11 -1.16 8.16
C ASN A 544 -23.87 -2.03 7.90
N ARG A 545 -23.48 -2.89 8.87
CA ARG A 545 -22.40 -3.87 8.67
C ARG A 545 -22.76 -4.93 7.64
N ARG A 546 -24.00 -5.44 7.68
CA ARG A 546 -24.53 -6.38 6.68
C ARG A 546 -24.38 -5.81 5.25
N LYS A 547 -24.86 -4.58 5.01
CA LYS A 547 -24.73 -3.91 3.70
C LYS A 547 -23.26 -3.77 3.25
N ARG A 548 -22.35 -3.51 4.18
CA ARG A 548 -20.92 -3.44 3.86
C ARG A 548 -20.35 -4.82 3.46
N ILE A 549 -20.75 -5.89 4.13
CA ILE A 549 -20.39 -7.26 3.77
C ILE A 549 -20.93 -7.59 2.37
N GLU A 550 -22.20 -7.29 2.10
CA GLU A 550 -22.83 -7.49 0.79
C GLU A 550 -22.08 -6.76 -0.32
N SER A 551 -21.75 -5.49 -0.09
CA SER A 551 -20.96 -4.69 -1.03
C SER A 551 -19.55 -5.26 -1.28
N ALA A 552 -18.86 -5.72 -0.23
CA ALA A 552 -17.53 -6.33 -0.36
C ALA A 552 -17.61 -7.63 -1.16
N VAL A 553 -18.56 -8.50 -0.86
CA VAL A 553 -18.80 -9.76 -1.58
C VAL A 553 -19.10 -9.49 -3.06
N SER A 554 -20.03 -8.57 -3.34
CA SER A 554 -20.39 -8.20 -4.72
C SER A 554 -19.18 -7.68 -5.51
N SER A 555 -18.34 -6.85 -4.87
CA SER A 555 -17.13 -6.33 -5.49
C SER A 555 -16.08 -7.41 -5.73
N ILE A 556 -15.91 -8.37 -4.82
CA ILE A 556 -15.03 -9.53 -5.00
C ILE A 556 -15.51 -10.36 -6.19
N MET A 557 -16.81 -10.68 -6.24
CA MET A 557 -17.38 -11.49 -7.31
C MET A 557 -17.33 -10.81 -8.68
N SER A 558 -17.38 -9.48 -8.72
CA SER A 558 -17.22 -8.69 -9.96
C SER A 558 -15.76 -8.46 -10.37
N GLY A 559 -14.78 -9.01 -9.65
CA GLY A 559 -13.36 -8.84 -9.96
C GLY A 559 -12.82 -7.44 -9.65
N THR A 560 -13.43 -6.69 -8.74
CA THR A 560 -13.05 -5.32 -8.41
C THR A 560 -12.06 -5.29 -7.25
N PHE A 561 -10.77 -5.03 -7.52
CA PHE A 561 -9.69 -5.05 -6.52
C PHE A 561 -8.82 -3.79 -6.58
N PRO A 562 -9.37 -2.60 -6.28
CA PRO A 562 -8.59 -1.35 -6.35
C PRO A 562 -7.45 -1.32 -5.33
N ALA A 563 -6.37 -0.64 -5.70
CA ALA A 563 -5.25 -0.37 -4.79
C ALA A 563 -5.58 0.80 -3.84
N SER A 564 -6.56 0.61 -2.98
CA SER A 564 -7.08 1.61 -2.05
C SER A 564 -6.95 1.17 -0.59
N PRO A 565 -5.73 1.14 -0.01
CA PRO A 565 -5.55 0.78 1.39
C PRO A 565 -6.19 1.82 2.31
N LYS A 566 -7.01 1.40 3.27
CA LYS A 566 -7.66 2.30 4.24
C LYS A 566 -6.69 3.12 5.07
N GLN A 567 -5.55 2.57 5.39
CA GLN A 567 -4.48 3.22 6.16
C GLN A 567 -3.13 2.90 5.52
N PRO A 568 -2.76 3.59 4.42
CA PRO A 568 -1.54 3.28 3.68
C PRO A 568 -0.30 3.22 4.57
N ALA A 569 -0.14 4.20 5.45
CA ALA A 569 1.01 4.31 6.37
C ALA A 569 1.18 3.10 7.31
N ARG A 570 0.10 2.40 7.64
CA ARG A 570 0.15 1.19 8.50
C ARG A 570 0.15 -0.11 7.70
N THR A 571 -0.48 -0.09 6.55
CA THR A 571 -0.74 -1.30 5.73
C THR A 571 0.41 -1.58 4.78
N CYS A 572 0.86 -0.56 4.01
CA CYS A 572 1.83 -0.74 2.94
C CYS A 572 3.24 -1.09 3.41
N PRO A 573 3.83 -0.46 4.47
CA PRO A 573 5.19 -0.79 4.90
C PRO A 573 5.39 -2.25 5.30
N ARG A 574 4.33 -2.89 5.78
CA ARG A 574 4.33 -4.29 6.23
C ARG A 574 3.70 -5.25 5.23
N CYS A 575 3.35 -4.76 4.04
CA CYS A 575 2.74 -5.59 3.01
C CYS A 575 3.79 -6.52 2.38
N PRO A 576 3.54 -7.83 2.29
CA PRO A 576 4.47 -8.74 1.62
C PRO A 576 4.59 -8.43 0.13
N TYR A 577 3.58 -7.80 -0.47
CA TYR A 577 3.52 -7.45 -1.89
C TYR A 577 4.04 -6.04 -2.20
N PHE A 578 4.91 -5.48 -1.35
CA PHE A 578 5.38 -4.10 -1.48
C PHE A 578 6.04 -3.81 -2.83
N PHE A 579 6.84 -4.74 -3.36
CA PHE A 579 7.52 -4.60 -4.65
C PHE A 579 6.71 -5.11 -5.85
N VAL A 580 5.62 -5.82 -5.59
CA VAL A 580 4.70 -6.33 -6.64
C VAL A 580 3.56 -5.35 -6.91
N CYS A 581 3.16 -4.58 -5.89
CA CYS A 581 2.06 -3.64 -5.97
C CYS A 581 2.48 -2.37 -6.72
N THR A 582 1.86 -2.12 -7.89
CA THR A 582 2.11 -0.93 -8.71
C THR A 582 1.70 0.39 -8.04
N ASP A 583 0.85 0.32 -7.01
CA ASP A 583 0.20 1.47 -6.39
C ASP A 583 0.59 1.71 -4.93
N VAL A 584 1.79 1.27 -4.51
CA VAL A 584 2.29 1.63 -3.18
C VAL A 584 2.49 3.14 -3.12
N PRO A 585 1.74 3.87 -2.28
CA PRO A 585 1.92 5.30 -2.16
C PRO A 585 3.25 5.60 -1.48
N SER A 586 4.12 6.34 -2.14
CA SER A 586 5.36 6.85 -1.56
C SER A 586 5.10 8.14 -0.77
N GLY A 587 6.10 8.55 -0.06
CA GLY A 587 6.22 9.92 0.43
C GLY A 587 5.50 10.27 1.73
N ASN A 588 4.56 9.46 2.24
CA ASN A 588 3.80 9.79 3.46
C ASN A 588 3.58 8.61 4.42
N LEU A 589 4.25 7.48 4.19
CA LEU A 589 4.01 6.28 4.98
C LEU A 589 4.51 6.40 6.43
N ALA A 590 5.58 7.13 6.66
CA ALA A 590 6.16 7.31 8.00
C ALA A 590 5.56 8.49 8.79
N LYS A 591 5.13 9.56 8.11
CA LYS A 591 4.69 10.80 8.77
C LYS A 591 3.43 10.68 9.64
N LYS A 592 2.63 9.62 9.48
CA LYS A 592 1.39 9.39 10.24
C LYS A 592 1.55 8.47 11.44
N ASN A 593 2.73 7.86 11.63
CA ASN A 593 2.98 6.96 12.75
C ASN A 593 3.71 7.62 13.94
N LEU A 594 4.03 8.92 13.83
CA LEU A 594 4.73 9.69 14.86
C LEU A 594 3.79 10.60 15.69
N ASN A 595 2.47 10.46 15.49
CA ASN A 595 1.44 11.16 16.29
C ASN A 595 0.61 10.15 17.08
#